data_14f88a36242dbe2841066268efd79b1e
#
_entry.id   14f88a36242dbe2841066268efd79b1e
#
_cell.length_a   1.000
_cell.length_b   1.000
_cell.length_c   1.000
_cell.angle_alpha   90.00
_cell.angle_beta   90.00
_cell.angle_gamma   90.00
#
_symmetry.space_group_name_H-M   'P 1'
#
loop_
_entity.id
_entity.type
_entity.pdbx_description
1 polymer ?
#
loop_
_entity_poly.entity_id
_entity_poly.type
_entity_poly.pdbx_seq_one_letter_code
_entity_poly.pdbx_strand_id
1 'polypeptide(L)'
;MSEAAVPFPAPQGPAPATSHRWQADAALVVAAFFFGTTFLVVQDALDEADPVPFLAVRFLIGGAVLGLLGRRRPATPGEVRDGLAAGAALLVAYLLQTIGLQYTSQSTSAFITYLLVVLVPLLTFVVLGRRPHPLTLVGLVPAVVGLGLLTGGAAMDLGRGEVLTLGCAVAFAAHMVVLGETAARHDAVRLTCVQVTAVGLACLVASPFTGGLAMPAAALGAAAFTGVFATALAFFAMVWAQRIVSPTRAALILLLEPVFAAFVARATGESLPATAVAGGALILVAVVVSEVLPPLVETRRESSGKAGTY
;
A
#
# COMPACT_ATOMS: atom_id res chain seq x y z
N MET A 1 -12.60 16.01 -37.17
CA MET A 1 -13.54 16.13 -36.06
C MET A 1 -12.78 15.63 -34.85
N SER A 2 -12.31 16.54 -34.00
CA SER A 2 -11.53 16.25 -32.78
C SER A 2 -12.53 15.98 -31.66
N GLU A 3 -12.56 14.74 -31.18
CA GLU A 3 -13.37 14.33 -30.02
C GLU A 3 -12.67 14.87 -28.77
N ALA A 4 -13.21 15.95 -28.23
CA ALA A 4 -12.72 16.57 -27.02
C ALA A 4 -12.95 15.59 -25.83
N ALA A 5 -11.86 15.18 -25.19
CA ALA A 5 -11.89 14.42 -23.95
C ALA A 5 -12.74 15.17 -22.90
N VAL A 6 -13.82 14.54 -22.44
CA VAL A 6 -14.70 15.05 -21.40
C VAL A 6 -13.87 15.15 -20.10
N PRO A 7 -13.67 16.34 -19.53
CA PRO A 7 -12.94 16.44 -18.27
C PRO A 7 -13.78 15.82 -17.15
N PHE A 8 -13.18 14.88 -16.40
CA PHE A 8 -13.77 14.35 -15.18
C PHE A 8 -14.07 15.49 -14.21
N PRO A 9 -15.32 15.64 -13.71
CA PRO A 9 -15.64 16.67 -12.75
C PRO A 9 -14.80 16.49 -11.49
N ALA A 10 -14.16 17.57 -11.04
CA ALA A 10 -13.47 17.59 -9.74
C ALA A 10 -14.48 17.26 -8.63
N PRO A 11 -14.09 16.54 -7.57
CA PRO A 11 -14.96 16.26 -6.44
C PRO A 11 -15.35 17.58 -5.77
N GLN A 12 -16.60 17.99 -5.96
CA GLN A 12 -17.22 19.16 -5.32
C GLN A 12 -17.82 18.71 -3.98
N GLY A 13 -16.96 18.56 -2.97
CA GLY A 13 -17.37 18.40 -1.60
C GLY A 13 -16.54 19.32 -0.70
N PRO A 14 -17.10 19.86 0.41
CA PRO A 14 -16.30 20.61 1.37
C PRO A 14 -15.14 19.72 1.84
N ALA A 15 -13.94 20.32 1.96
CA ALA A 15 -12.77 19.62 2.49
C ALA A 15 -13.13 18.94 3.82
N PRO A 16 -12.86 17.63 3.99
CA PRO A 16 -13.20 16.93 5.22
C PRO A 16 -12.59 17.66 6.42
N ALA A 17 -13.39 17.79 7.49
CA ALA A 17 -12.96 18.46 8.71
C ALA A 17 -11.63 17.88 9.21
N THR A 18 -10.76 18.71 9.77
CA THR A 18 -9.40 18.33 10.23
C THR A 18 -9.41 17.10 11.17
N SER A 19 -10.51 16.89 11.92
CA SER A 19 -10.72 15.74 12.79
C SER A 19 -10.76 14.39 12.06
N HIS A 20 -11.16 14.33 10.79
CA HIS A 20 -11.21 13.08 10.02
C HIS A 20 -9.88 12.73 9.37
N ARG A 21 -9.01 13.71 9.11
CA ARG A 21 -7.70 13.48 8.48
C ARG A 21 -6.75 12.73 9.40
N TRP A 22 -6.63 13.12 10.67
CA TRP A 22 -5.75 12.42 11.60
C TRP A 22 -6.18 10.96 11.85
N GLN A 23 -7.49 10.67 11.79
CA GLN A 23 -8.00 9.30 11.88
C GLN A 23 -7.59 8.47 10.67
N ALA A 24 -7.60 9.06 9.47
CA ALA A 24 -7.13 8.41 8.26
C ALA A 24 -5.62 8.13 8.32
N ASP A 25 -4.84 9.10 8.79
CA ASP A 25 -3.39 8.93 8.99
C ASP A 25 -3.10 7.82 10.03
N ALA A 26 -3.81 7.82 11.16
CA ALA A 26 -3.70 6.77 12.17
C ALA A 26 -4.07 5.39 11.61
N ALA A 27 -5.11 5.30 10.79
CA ALA A 27 -5.50 4.04 10.13
C ALA A 27 -4.40 3.54 9.17
N LEU A 28 -3.75 4.45 8.43
CA LEU A 28 -2.61 4.10 7.56
C LEU A 28 -1.38 3.67 8.35
N VAL A 29 -1.10 4.31 9.49
CA VAL A 29 -0.02 3.86 10.41
C VAL A 29 -0.31 2.46 10.95
N VAL A 30 -1.56 2.18 11.33
CA VAL A 30 -2.00 0.84 11.74
C VAL A 30 -1.85 -0.17 10.61
N ALA A 31 -2.22 0.20 9.37
CA ALA A 31 -2.03 -0.65 8.20
C ALA A 31 -0.54 -0.93 7.96
N ALA A 32 0.32 0.10 7.99
CA ALA A 32 1.77 -0.03 7.84
C ALA A 32 2.38 -0.93 8.94
N PHE A 33 1.90 -0.79 10.18
CA PHE A 33 2.31 -1.65 11.29
C PHE A 33 2.00 -3.12 11.01
N PHE A 34 0.77 -3.45 10.60
CA PHE A 34 0.41 -4.84 10.32
C PHE A 34 1.10 -5.38 9.07
N PHE A 35 1.26 -4.59 8.01
CA PHE A 35 2.03 -5.02 6.85
C PHE A 35 3.49 -5.31 7.24
N GLY A 36 4.16 -4.39 7.94
CA GLY A 36 5.55 -4.55 8.33
C GLY A 36 5.79 -5.69 9.33
N THR A 37 4.96 -5.80 10.36
CA THR A 37 5.12 -6.85 11.38
C THR A 37 4.79 -8.25 10.88
N THR A 38 3.90 -8.36 9.89
CA THR A 38 3.57 -9.66 9.27
C THR A 38 4.57 -10.07 8.20
N PHE A 39 5.51 -9.21 7.81
CA PHE A 39 6.49 -9.51 6.78
C PHE A 39 7.37 -10.72 7.13
N LEU A 40 7.88 -10.77 8.37
CA LEU A 40 8.67 -11.93 8.85
C LEU A 40 7.84 -13.22 8.86
N VAL A 41 6.58 -13.14 9.30
CA VAL A 41 5.67 -14.29 9.32
C VAL A 41 5.42 -14.84 7.92
N VAL A 42 5.30 -13.94 6.93
CA VAL A 42 5.15 -14.34 5.51
C VAL A 42 6.44 -14.96 5.00
N GLN A 43 7.58 -14.39 5.32
CA GLN A 43 8.89 -14.88 4.89
C GLN A 43 9.10 -16.33 5.37
N ASP A 44 8.97 -16.58 6.67
CA ASP A 44 9.14 -17.91 7.25
C ASP A 44 8.17 -18.94 6.64
N ALA A 45 6.94 -18.52 6.34
CA ALA A 45 5.95 -19.39 5.72
C ALA A 45 6.28 -19.75 4.26
N LEU A 46 6.91 -18.82 3.52
CA LEU A 46 7.27 -19.03 2.12
C LEU A 46 8.55 -19.87 1.94
N ASP A 47 9.32 -20.09 3.00
CA ASP A 47 10.41 -21.08 2.99
C ASP A 47 9.87 -22.52 2.95
N GLU A 48 8.62 -22.75 3.39
CA GLU A 48 7.99 -24.06 3.50
C GLU A 48 6.77 -24.26 2.58
N ALA A 49 6.28 -23.21 1.94
CA ALA A 49 5.05 -23.26 1.12
C ALA A 49 5.18 -22.46 -0.17
N ASP A 50 4.54 -22.97 -1.23
CA ASP A 50 4.47 -22.25 -2.51
C ASP A 50 3.69 -20.92 -2.33
N PRO A 51 4.21 -19.82 -2.89
CA PRO A 51 3.63 -18.49 -2.71
C PRO A 51 2.19 -18.34 -3.20
N VAL A 52 1.83 -18.94 -4.34
CA VAL A 52 0.50 -18.79 -4.94
C VAL A 52 -0.59 -19.48 -4.10
N PRO A 53 -0.43 -20.74 -3.65
CA PRO A 53 -1.32 -21.36 -2.67
C PRO A 53 -1.40 -20.60 -1.35
N PHE A 54 -0.27 -20.11 -0.84
CA PHE A 54 -0.25 -19.30 0.38
C PHE A 54 -1.10 -18.02 0.22
N LEU A 55 -0.92 -17.29 -0.88
CA LEU A 55 -1.74 -16.11 -1.21
C LEU A 55 -3.21 -16.48 -1.35
N ALA A 56 -3.55 -17.61 -1.98
CA ALA A 56 -4.94 -18.05 -2.11
C ALA A 56 -5.61 -18.19 -0.74
N VAL A 57 -5.00 -18.94 0.18
CA VAL A 57 -5.55 -19.16 1.53
C VAL A 57 -5.60 -17.84 2.31
N ARG A 58 -4.51 -17.07 2.34
CA ARG A 58 -4.42 -15.78 3.02
C ARG A 58 -5.51 -14.80 2.58
N PHE A 59 -5.67 -14.61 1.27
CA PHE A 59 -6.63 -13.66 0.72
C PHE A 59 -8.08 -14.13 0.85
N LEU A 60 -8.34 -15.44 0.75
CA LEU A 60 -9.68 -16.00 0.98
C LEU A 60 -10.11 -15.89 2.45
N ILE A 61 -9.19 -16.10 3.39
CA ILE A 61 -9.47 -15.88 4.83
C ILE A 61 -9.79 -14.40 5.07
N GLY A 62 -8.99 -13.48 4.53
CA GLY A 62 -9.26 -12.05 4.61
C GLY A 62 -10.62 -11.67 4.00
N GLY A 63 -10.93 -12.22 2.83
CA GLY A 63 -12.23 -12.06 2.17
C GLY A 63 -13.39 -12.60 2.99
N ALA A 64 -13.25 -13.77 3.62
CA ALA A 64 -14.26 -14.37 4.49
C ALA A 64 -14.52 -13.50 5.73
N VAL A 65 -13.47 -13.00 6.40
CA VAL A 65 -13.60 -12.09 7.55
C VAL A 65 -14.35 -10.83 7.16
N LEU A 66 -13.99 -10.18 6.05
CA LEU A 66 -14.66 -8.98 5.57
C LEU A 66 -16.09 -9.28 5.09
N GLY A 67 -16.31 -10.43 4.46
CA GLY A 67 -17.64 -10.88 4.05
C GLY A 67 -18.58 -11.06 5.24
N LEU A 68 -18.08 -11.61 6.34
CA LEU A 68 -18.85 -11.74 7.59
C LEU A 68 -19.19 -10.36 8.19
N LEU A 69 -18.27 -9.40 8.15
CA LEU A 69 -18.50 -8.04 8.62
C LEU A 69 -19.46 -7.28 7.71
N GLY A 70 -19.35 -7.47 6.39
CA GLY A 70 -20.20 -6.81 5.37
C GLY A 70 -21.56 -7.50 5.11
N ARG A 71 -21.88 -8.63 5.76
CA ARG A 71 -23.02 -9.51 5.45
C ARG A 71 -24.40 -8.87 5.46
N ARG A 72 -24.56 -7.71 6.10
CA ARG A 72 -25.86 -7.05 6.23
C ARG A 72 -26.43 -6.51 4.91
N ARG A 73 -25.58 -6.27 3.92
CA ARG A 73 -25.96 -5.79 2.59
C ARG A 73 -25.06 -6.40 1.53
N PRO A 74 -25.59 -6.87 0.39
CA PRO A 74 -24.78 -7.34 -0.71
C PRO A 74 -23.98 -6.19 -1.32
N ALA A 75 -22.85 -6.50 -1.97
CA ALA A 75 -22.07 -5.53 -2.72
C ALA A 75 -22.89 -5.02 -3.92
N THR A 76 -22.83 -3.71 -4.15
CA THR A 76 -23.46 -3.08 -5.31
C THR A 76 -22.66 -3.36 -6.58
N PRO A 77 -23.27 -3.28 -7.79
CA PRO A 77 -22.53 -3.46 -9.05
C PRO A 77 -21.31 -2.51 -9.18
N GLY A 78 -21.41 -1.29 -8.64
CA GLY A 78 -20.29 -0.34 -8.62
C GLY A 78 -19.15 -0.80 -7.71
N GLU A 79 -19.46 -1.31 -6.51
CA GLU A 79 -18.47 -1.88 -5.59
C GLU A 79 -17.80 -3.12 -6.18
N VAL A 80 -18.56 -3.95 -6.90
CA VAL A 80 -18.01 -5.13 -7.59
C VAL A 80 -17.07 -4.70 -8.70
N ARG A 81 -17.50 -3.79 -9.59
CA ARG A 81 -16.67 -3.31 -10.72
C ARG A 81 -15.36 -2.68 -10.22
N ASP A 82 -15.45 -1.73 -9.29
CA ASP A 82 -14.32 -0.96 -8.82
C ASP A 82 -13.41 -1.82 -7.91
N GLY A 83 -14.00 -2.73 -7.13
CA GLY A 83 -13.28 -3.74 -6.34
C GLY A 83 -12.53 -4.76 -7.21
N LEU A 84 -13.11 -5.20 -8.33
CA LEU A 84 -12.43 -6.07 -9.30
C LEU A 84 -11.28 -5.33 -10.00
N ALA A 85 -11.45 -4.05 -10.35
CA ALA A 85 -10.39 -3.24 -10.93
C ALA A 85 -9.20 -3.07 -9.96
N ALA A 86 -9.47 -2.74 -8.69
CA ALA A 86 -8.46 -2.69 -7.65
C ALA A 86 -7.83 -4.06 -7.40
N GLY A 87 -8.64 -5.14 -7.35
CA GLY A 87 -8.19 -6.51 -7.17
C GLY A 87 -7.30 -7.00 -8.31
N ALA A 88 -7.58 -6.62 -9.55
CA ALA A 88 -6.74 -6.96 -10.70
C ALA A 88 -5.34 -6.32 -10.60
N ALA A 89 -5.26 -5.03 -10.26
CA ALA A 89 -3.98 -4.37 -10.04
C ALA A 89 -3.21 -5.01 -8.87
N LEU A 90 -3.91 -5.33 -7.78
CA LEU A 90 -3.35 -6.00 -6.61
C LEU A 90 -2.84 -7.41 -6.95
N LEU A 91 -3.58 -8.20 -7.72
CA LEU A 91 -3.17 -9.53 -8.18
C LEU A 91 -1.90 -9.46 -9.02
N VAL A 92 -1.86 -8.55 -10.00
CA VAL A 92 -0.67 -8.35 -10.85
C VAL A 92 0.52 -7.97 -9.99
N ALA A 93 0.36 -7.07 -9.02
CA ALA A 93 1.42 -6.67 -8.11
C ALA A 93 1.98 -7.87 -7.33
N TYR A 94 1.13 -8.67 -6.69
CA TYR A 94 1.58 -9.83 -5.92
C TYR A 94 2.21 -10.92 -6.78
N LEU A 95 1.68 -11.20 -7.97
CA LEU A 95 2.27 -12.19 -8.89
C LEU A 95 3.65 -11.73 -9.36
N LEU A 96 3.80 -10.47 -9.79
CA LEU A 96 5.08 -9.93 -10.23
C LEU A 96 6.10 -9.88 -9.09
N GLN A 97 5.69 -9.53 -7.87
CA GLN A 97 6.55 -9.57 -6.69
C GLN A 97 7.06 -10.98 -6.39
N THR A 98 6.12 -11.94 -6.34
CA THR A 98 6.42 -13.33 -6.03
C THR A 98 7.35 -13.98 -7.06
N ILE A 99 7.08 -13.75 -8.35
CA ILE A 99 7.96 -14.27 -9.42
C ILE A 99 9.29 -13.52 -9.41
N GLY A 100 9.29 -12.21 -9.19
CA GLY A 100 10.50 -11.38 -9.12
C GLY A 100 11.45 -11.83 -8.01
N LEU A 101 10.92 -12.19 -6.84
CA LEU A 101 11.71 -12.69 -5.70
C LEU A 101 12.49 -13.97 -5.98
N GLN A 102 12.12 -14.74 -7.01
CA GLN A 102 12.90 -15.91 -7.42
C GLN A 102 14.23 -15.54 -8.12
N TYR A 103 14.40 -14.29 -8.55
CA TYR A 103 15.51 -13.82 -9.36
C TYR A 103 16.27 -12.63 -8.74
N THR A 104 15.83 -12.11 -7.60
CA THR A 104 16.48 -10.99 -6.90
C THR A 104 16.46 -11.18 -5.39
N SER A 105 17.31 -10.44 -4.68
CA SER A 105 17.30 -10.48 -3.22
C SER A 105 16.05 -9.81 -2.63
N GLN A 106 15.66 -10.23 -1.43
CA GLN A 106 14.54 -9.61 -0.69
C GLN A 106 14.76 -8.12 -0.46
N SER A 107 15.97 -7.71 -0.09
CA SER A 107 16.30 -6.30 0.14
C SER A 107 16.13 -5.46 -1.13
N THR A 108 16.61 -5.98 -2.28
CA THR A 108 16.46 -5.34 -3.58
C THR A 108 14.98 -5.27 -3.97
N SER A 109 14.24 -6.38 -3.82
CA SER A 109 12.80 -6.42 -4.11
C SER A 109 12.02 -5.44 -3.22
N ALA A 110 12.31 -5.38 -1.92
CA ALA A 110 11.67 -4.42 -1.02
C ALA A 110 11.97 -2.98 -1.44
N PHE A 111 13.24 -2.65 -1.72
CA PHE A 111 13.61 -1.32 -2.19
C PHE A 111 12.83 -0.90 -3.43
N ILE A 112 12.83 -1.76 -4.47
CA ILE A 112 12.16 -1.45 -5.73
C ILE A 112 10.64 -1.36 -5.54
N THR A 113 10.04 -2.26 -4.76
CA THR A 113 8.60 -2.23 -4.48
C THR A 113 8.20 -0.91 -3.80
N TYR A 114 8.95 -0.45 -2.79
CA TYR A 114 8.63 0.79 -2.09
C TYR A 114 8.92 2.06 -2.89
N LEU A 115 9.57 1.98 -4.06
CA LEU A 115 9.58 3.09 -5.02
C LEU A 115 8.16 3.47 -5.48
N LEU A 116 7.14 2.67 -5.13
CA LEU A 116 5.74 3.06 -5.29
C LEU A 116 5.45 4.44 -4.68
N VAL A 117 6.19 4.87 -3.65
CA VAL A 117 6.05 6.20 -3.05
C VAL A 117 6.31 7.33 -4.05
N VAL A 118 7.19 7.11 -5.02
CA VAL A 118 7.47 8.02 -6.14
C VAL A 118 6.49 7.79 -7.30
N LEU A 119 6.17 6.51 -7.56
CA LEU A 119 5.30 6.13 -8.68
C LEU A 119 3.84 6.56 -8.47
N VAL A 120 3.33 6.56 -7.23
CA VAL A 120 1.94 6.99 -6.95
C VAL A 120 1.70 8.45 -7.32
N PRO A 121 2.48 9.45 -6.86
CA PRO A 121 2.28 10.83 -7.30
C PRO A 121 2.53 11.02 -8.80
N LEU A 122 3.48 10.27 -9.39
CA LEU A 122 3.73 10.31 -10.84
C LEU A 122 2.53 9.79 -11.63
N LEU A 123 1.98 8.62 -11.28
CA LEU A 123 0.78 8.06 -11.92
C LEU A 123 -0.44 8.96 -11.68
N THR A 124 -0.61 9.52 -10.48
CA THR A 124 -1.67 10.47 -10.18
C THR A 124 -1.59 11.70 -11.09
N PHE A 125 -0.39 12.21 -11.33
CA PHE A 125 -0.18 13.33 -12.24
C PHE A 125 -0.44 12.95 -13.71
N VAL A 126 0.14 11.83 -14.18
CA VAL A 126 0.04 11.39 -15.58
C VAL A 126 -1.40 10.99 -15.95
N VAL A 127 -2.08 10.25 -15.07
CA VAL A 127 -3.41 9.67 -15.35
C VAL A 127 -4.53 10.67 -15.03
N LEU A 128 -4.40 11.41 -13.92
CA LEU A 128 -5.46 12.28 -13.41
C LEU A 128 -5.18 13.78 -13.59
N GLY A 129 -3.99 14.17 -14.08
CA GLY A 129 -3.58 15.57 -14.23
C GLY A 129 -3.39 16.32 -12.90
N ARG A 130 -3.44 15.63 -11.77
CA ARG A 130 -3.36 16.24 -10.42
C ARG A 130 -1.92 16.39 -10.00
N ARG A 131 -1.46 17.63 -9.82
CA ARG A 131 -0.09 17.93 -9.38
C ARG A 131 0.05 17.68 -7.87
N PRO A 132 1.08 16.94 -7.44
CA PRO A 132 1.36 16.79 -6.00
C PRO A 132 1.78 18.13 -5.39
N HIS A 133 1.55 18.29 -4.07
CA HIS A 133 1.99 19.49 -3.36
C HIS A 133 3.53 19.60 -3.37
N PRO A 134 4.14 20.79 -3.51
CA PRO A 134 5.60 20.93 -3.58
C PRO A 134 6.35 20.32 -2.37
N LEU A 135 5.81 20.45 -1.15
CA LEU A 135 6.40 19.83 0.05
C LEU A 135 6.37 18.30 -0.01
N THR A 136 5.37 17.71 -0.66
CA THR A 136 5.33 16.27 -0.92
C THR A 136 6.51 15.85 -1.80
N LEU A 137 6.81 16.62 -2.86
CA LEU A 137 7.96 16.36 -3.72
C LEU A 137 9.29 16.49 -2.98
N VAL A 138 9.42 17.51 -2.11
CA VAL A 138 10.60 17.69 -1.24
C VAL A 138 10.76 16.49 -0.30
N GLY A 139 9.67 15.98 0.28
CA GLY A 139 9.70 14.81 1.16
C GLY A 139 10.03 13.49 0.46
N LEU A 140 9.85 13.38 -0.87
CA LEU A 140 10.26 12.18 -1.61
C LEU A 140 11.77 11.95 -1.58
N VAL A 141 12.59 13.00 -1.51
CA VAL A 141 14.06 12.86 -1.48
C VAL A 141 14.52 12.11 -0.23
N PRO A 142 14.22 12.58 0.99
CA PRO A 142 14.59 11.83 2.19
C PRO A 142 13.88 10.47 2.29
N ALA A 143 12.67 10.31 1.69
CA ALA A 143 11.99 9.02 1.62
C ALA A 143 12.80 7.98 0.85
N VAL A 144 13.24 8.31 -0.37
CA VAL A 144 14.00 7.39 -1.23
C VAL A 144 15.41 7.14 -0.67
N VAL A 145 16.09 8.17 -0.19
CA VAL A 145 17.41 8.02 0.46
C VAL A 145 17.30 7.16 1.72
N GLY A 146 16.29 7.43 2.56
CA GLY A 146 16.05 6.66 3.77
C GLY A 146 15.74 5.19 3.48
N LEU A 147 14.92 4.93 2.45
CA LEU A 147 14.63 3.59 1.99
C LEU A 147 15.89 2.86 1.51
N GLY A 148 16.74 3.51 0.71
CA GLY A 148 18.01 2.95 0.26
C GLY A 148 18.94 2.60 1.42
N LEU A 149 19.06 3.47 2.42
CA LEU A 149 19.88 3.20 3.61
C LEU A 149 19.29 2.08 4.47
N LEU A 150 17.97 2.01 4.60
CA LEU A 150 17.27 0.99 5.41
C LEU A 150 17.42 -0.41 4.81
N THR A 151 17.31 -0.53 3.49
CA THR A 151 17.40 -1.80 2.77
C THR A 151 18.82 -2.19 2.38
N GLY A 152 19.83 -1.40 2.71
CA GLY A 152 21.23 -1.64 2.36
C GLY A 152 21.60 -1.20 0.95
N GLY A 153 20.72 -0.48 0.26
CA GLY A 153 20.87 -0.10 -1.14
C GLY A 153 20.61 -1.27 -2.10
N ALA A 154 20.14 -0.97 -3.28
CA ALA A 154 20.03 -1.96 -4.33
C ALA A 154 21.26 -1.85 -5.24
N ALA A 155 22.01 -2.93 -5.41
CA ALA A 155 22.84 -3.09 -6.60
C ALA A 155 21.85 -3.20 -7.76
N MET A 156 21.64 -2.11 -8.49
CA MET A 156 20.69 -2.07 -9.62
C MET A 156 21.35 -2.63 -10.89
N ASP A 157 21.68 -3.91 -10.88
CA ASP A 157 21.75 -4.64 -12.13
C ASP A 157 20.30 -4.92 -12.55
N LEU A 158 19.87 -4.32 -13.66
CA LEU A 158 18.51 -4.48 -14.18
C LEU A 158 18.32 -5.89 -14.77
N GLY A 159 18.39 -6.88 -13.88
CA GLY A 159 18.10 -8.26 -14.21
C GLY A 159 16.59 -8.53 -14.29
N ARG A 160 16.25 -9.78 -14.55
CA ARG A 160 14.85 -10.22 -14.67
C ARG A 160 14.04 -9.97 -13.39
N GLY A 161 14.63 -10.18 -12.21
CA GLY A 161 13.99 -9.98 -10.92
C GLY A 161 13.63 -8.53 -10.66
N GLU A 162 14.57 -7.61 -10.95
CA GLU A 162 14.41 -6.17 -10.76
C GLU A 162 13.33 -5.61 -11.70
N VAL A 163 13.29 -6.04 -12.96
CA VAL A 163 12.27 -5.63 -13.94
C VAL A 163 10.87 -6.09 -13.50
N LEU A 164 10.73 -7.35 -13.05
CA LEU A 164 9.46 -7.86 -12.53
C LEU A 164 9.02 -7.10 -11.28
N THR A 165 9.94 -6.83 -10.36
CA THR A 165 9.65 -6.07 -9.14
C THR A 165 9.31 -4.61 -9.42
N LEU A 166 9.92 -3.99 -10.45
CA LEU A 166 9.51 -2.66 -10.89
C LEU A 166 8.07 -2.67 -11.46
N GLY A 167 7.73 -3.70 -12.22
CA GLY A 167 6.34 -3.93 -12.65
C GLY A 167 5.38 -4.10 -11.47
N CYS A 168 5.79 -4.81 -10.42
CA CYS A 168 5.07 -4.91 -9.16
C CYS A 168 4.84 -3.53 -8.53
N ALA A 169 5.88 -2.70 -8.40
CA ALA A 169 5.77 -1.35 -7.84
C ALA A 169 4.79 -0.47 -8.63
N VAL A 170 4.81 -0.56 -9.97
CA VAL A 170 3.84 0.14 -10.85
C VAL A 170 2.43 -0.38 -10.60
N ALA A 171 2.23 -1.69 -10.46
CA ALA A 171 0.92 -2.29 -10.24
C ALA A 171 0.36 -1.93 -8.85
N PHE A 172 1.17 -1.91 -7.79
CA PHE A 172 0.76 -1.38 -6.48
C PHE A 172 0.43 0.10 -6.53
N ALA A 173 1.23 0.90 -7.23
CA ALA A 173 0.92 2.32 -7.40
C ALA A 173 -0.41 2.53 -8.16
N ALA A 174 -0.67 1.74 -9.20
CA ALA A 174 -1.94 1.76 -9.91
C ALA A 174 -3.11 1.35 -9.00
N HIS A 175 -2.94 0.30 -8.18
CA HIS A 175 -3.92 -0.12 -7.17
C HIS A 175 -4.27 1.04 -6.22
N MET A 176 -3.26 1.75 -5.69
CA MET A 176 -3.48 2.89 -4.80
C MET A 176 -4.19 4.06 -5.49
N VAL A 177 -3.86 4.34 -6.75
CA VAL A 177 -4.54 5.37 -7.55
C VAL A 177 -6.00 4.99 -7.82
N VAL A 178 -6.28 3.73 -8.19
CA VAL A 178 -7.65 3.22 -8.38
C VAL A 178 -8.47 3.38 -7.08
N LEU A 179 -7.91 3.00 -5.94
CA LEU A 179 -8.58 3.17 -4.65
C LEU A 179 -8.82 4.65 -4.31
N GLY A 180 -7.86 5.52 -4.58
CA GLY A 180 -8.01 6.96 -4.35
C GLY A 180 -9.15 7.58 -5.15
N GLU A 181 -9.47 7.04 -6.32
CA GLU A 181 -10.58 7.51 -7.17
C GLU A 181 -11.92 6.83 -6.85
N THR A 182 -11.90 5.65 -6.25
CA THR A 182 -13.10 4.83 -6.09
C THR A 182 -13.58 4.71 -4.64
N ALA A 183 -12.66 4.67 -3.66
CA ALA A 183 -12.98 4.35 -2.28
C ALA A 183 -14.02 5.30 -1.65
N ALA A 184 -13.95 6.59 -1.94
CA ALA A 184 -14.88 7.59 -1.37
C ALA A 184 -16.34 7.37 -1.77
N ARG A 185 -16.60 6.65 -2.88
CA ARG A 185 -17.94 6.38 -3.42
C ARG A 185 -18.58 5.10 -2.88
N HIS A 186 -17.80 4.28 -2.16
CA HIS A 186 -18.17 2.93 -1.78
C HIS A 186 -18.05 2.69 -0.28
N ASP A 187 -18.70 1.63 0.19
CA ASP A 187 -18.45 1.12 1.53
C ASP A 187 -17.08 0.43 1.59
N ALA A 188 -16.25 0.83 2.57
CA ALA A 188 -14.87 0.36 2.64
C ALA A 188 -14.78 -1.16 2.89
N VAL A 189 -15.68 -1.73 3.70
CA VAL A 189 -15.67 -3.17 3.98
C VAL A 189 -15.98 -3.96 2.72
N ARG A 190 -17.02 -3.57 1.97
CA ARG A 190 -17.44 -4.29 0.76
C ARG A 190 -16.44 -4.14 -0.37
N LEU A 191 -15.92 -2.91 -0.59
CA LEU A 191 -14.90 -2.68 -1.61
C LEU A 191 -13.64 -3.51 -1.31
N THR A 192 -13.19 -3.54 -0.04
CA THR A 192 -12.05 -4.36 0.37
C THR A 192 -12.37 -5.84 0.22
N CYS A 193 -13.55 -6.29 0.64
CA CYS A 193 -13.98 -7.69 0.50
C CYS A 193 -13.91 -8.16 -0.95
N VAL A 194 -14.45 -7.38 -1.89
CA VAL A 194 -14.44 -7.75 -3.32
C VAL A 194 -13.03 -7.88 -3.85
N GLN A 195 -12.16 -6.87 -3.62
CA GLN A 195 -10.80 -6.90 -4.16
C GLN A 195 -9.96 -8.06 -3.60
N VAL A 196 -10.00 -8.29 -2.28
CA VAL A 196 -9.18 -9.36 -1.67
C VAL A 196 -9.72 -10.74 -2.02
N THR A 197 -11.06 -10.92 -2.09
CA THR A 197 -11.66 -12.18 -2.52
C THR A 197 -11.31 -12.48 -3.97
N ALA A 198 -11.32 -11.48 -4.86
CA ALA A 198 -10.93 -11.65 -6.26
C ALA A 198 -9.48 -12.14 -6.40
N VAL A 199 -8.55 -11.55 -5.64
CA VAL A 199 -7.15 -12.02 -5.59
C VAL A 199 -7.07 -13.46 -5.08
N GLY A 200 -7.75 -13.77 -3.97
CA GLY A 200 -7.76 -15.11 -3.39
C GLY A 200 -8.31 -16.17 -4.35
N LEU A 201 -9.42 -15.87 -5.04
CA LEU A 201 -10.01 -16.78 -6.04
C LEU A 201 -9.09 -16.97 -7.25
N ALA A 202 -8.46 -15.92 -7.75
CA ALA A 202 -7.52 -16.01 -8.86
C ALA A 202 -6.31 -16.88 -8.49
N CYS A 203 -5.73 -16.67 -7.30
CA CYS A 203 -4.64 -17.51 -6.78
C CYS A 203 -5.10 -18.97 -6.54
N LEU A 204 -6.34 -19.17 -6.06
CA LEU A 204 -6.89 -20.51 -5.89
C LEU A 204 -6.98 -21.28 -7.21
N VAL A 205 -7.46 -20.62 -8.27
CA VAL A 205 -7.51 -21.20 -9.62
C VAL A 205 -6.12 -21.48 -10.17
N ALA A 206 -5.13 -20.67 -9.84
CA ALA A 206 -3.74 -20.85 -10.26
C ALA A 206 -2.98 -21.93 -9.45
N SER A 207 -3.40 -22.20 -8.20
CA SER A 207 -2.69 -23.10 -7.27
C SER A 207 -2.40 -24.51 -7.81
N PRO A 208 -3.30 -25.19 -8.58
CA PRO A 208 -2.99 -26.51 -9.14
C PRO A 208 -1.78 -26.51 -10.09
N PHE A 209 -1.45 -25.36 -10.68
CA PHE A 209 -0.34 -25.20 -11.61
C PHE A 209 1.00 -24.79 -10.94
N THR A 210 0.96 -24.54 -9.63
CA THR A 210 2.09 -23.97 -8.87
C THR A 210 2.36 -24.74 -7.56
N GLY A 211 2.08 -26.07 -7.51
CA GLY A 211 2.38 -26.90 -6.34
C GLY A 211 1.15 -27.42 -5.60
N GLY A 212 -0.06 -26.90 -5.89
CA GLY A 212 -1.30 -27.32 -5.22
C GLY A 212 -1.53 -26.61 -3.88
N LEU A 213 -2.60 -26.97 -3.17
CA LEU A 213 -3.00 -26.30 -1.90
C LEU A 213 -2.37 -26.92 -0.65
N ALA A 214 -1.64 -28.03 -0.80
CA ALA A 214 -1.02 -28.69 0.35
C ALA A 214 0.12 -27.79 0.91
N MET A 215 0.01 -27.47 2.19
CA MET A 215 1.04 -26.70 2.88
C MET A 215 1.16 -27.18 4.35
N PRO A 216 2.33 -27.02 4.99
CA PRO A 216 2.53 -27.34 6.40
C PRO A 216 1.56 -26.57 7.31
N ALA A 217 1.25 -27.14 8.47
CA ALA A 217 0.36 -26.50 9.44
C ALA A 217 0.87 -25.12 9.91
N ALA A 218 2.20 -24.94 9.99
CA ALA A 218 2.81 -23.65 10.31
C ALA A 218 2.50 -22.59 9.24
N ALA A 219 2.68 -22.92 7.96
CA ALA A 219 2.36 -22.02 6.85
C ALA A 219 0.84 -21.71 6.77
N LEU A 220 -0.02 -22.71 7.07
CA LEU A 220 -1.47 -22.49 7.14
C LEU A 220 -1.83 -21.54 8.30
N GLY A 221 -1.18 -21.69 9.47
CA GLY A 221 -1.33 -20.77 10.60
C GLY A 221 -0.89 -19.35 10.25
N ALA A 222 0.25 -19.21 9.56
CA ALA A 222 0.77 -17.94 9.06
C ALA A 222 -0.19 -17.30 8.03
N ALA A 223 -0.75 -18.09 7.10
CA ALA A 223 -1.75 -17.62 6.14
C ALA A 223 -3.04 -17.15 6.84
N ALA A 224 -3.48 -17.85 7.88
CA ALA A 224 -4.65 -17.45 8.67
C ALA A 224 -4.39 -16.15 9.44
N PHE A 225 -3.27 -16.06 10.14
CA PHE A 225 -2.87 -14.85 10.87
C PHE A 225 -2.75 -13.64 9.94
N THR A 226 -1.99 -13.77 8.87
CA THR A 226 -1.79 -12.68 7.91
C THR A 226 -3.05 -12.38 7.11
N GLY A 227 -3.92 -13.36 6.90
CA GLY A 227 -5.25 -13.20 6.30
C GLY A 227 -6.15 -12.27 7.12
N VAL A 228 -6.14 -12.40 8.45
CA VAL A 228 -6.91 -11.53 9.35
C VAL A 228 -6.26 -10.16 9.48
N PHE A 229 -4.98 -10.09 9.85
CA PHE A 229 -4.35 -8.82 10.23
C PHE A 229 -3.83 -8.02 9.04
N ALA A 230 -3.08 -8.64 8.13
CA ALA A 230 -2.52 -7.93 6.99
C ALA A 230 -3.49 -7.86 5.79
N THR A 231 -4.38 -8.85 5.62
CA THR A 231 -5.30 -8.83 4.46
C THR A 231 -6.66 -8.21 4.82
N ALA A 232 -7.35 -8.65 5.88
CA ALA A 232 -8.63 -8.04 6.21
C ALA A 232 -8.46 -6.66 6.86
N LEU A 233 -7.72 -6.59 7.98
CA LEU A 233 -7.65 -5.37 8.78
C LEU A 233 -6.83 -4.27 8.11
N ALA A 234 -5.60 -4.58 7.65
CA ALA A 234 -4.73 -3.55 7.08
C ALA A 234 -5.24 -3.03 5.73
N PHE A 235 -5.73 -3.89 4.82
CA PHE A 235 -6.35 -3.40 3.57
C PHE A 235 -7.65 -2.64 3.84
N PHE A 236 -8.48 -3.06 4.80
CA PHE A 236 -9.64 -2.28 5.20
C PHE A 236 -9.23 -0.89 5.70
N ALA A 237 -8.25 -0.80 6.60
CA ALA A 237 -7.75 0.47 7.13
C ALA A 237 -7.22 1.38 6.00
N MET A 238 -6.47 0.82 5.06
CA MET A 238 -5.95 1.52 3.88
C MET A 238 -7.08 2.03 2.97
N VAL A 239 -8.06 1.18 2.63
CA VAL A 239 -9.21 1.57 1.78
C VAL A 239 -10.06 2.62 2.50
N TRP A 240 -10.31 2.44 3.80
CA TRP A 240 -11.05 3.42 4.58
C TRP A 240 -10.35 4.78 4.63
N ALA A 241 -9.04 4.78 4.85
CA ALA A 241 -8.25 6.02 4.86
C ALA A 241 -8.25 6.72 3.50
N GLN A 242 -8.12 5.98 2.40
CA GLN A 242 -8.15 6.55 1.04
C GLN A 242 -9.52 7.12 0.62
N ARG A 243 -10.58 6.93 1.42
CA ARG A 243 -11.83 7.71 1.28
C ARG A 243 -11.67 9.16 1.70
N ILE A 244 -10.63 9.49 2.45
CA ILE A 244 -10.43 10.78 3.13
C ILE A 244 -9.16 11.47 2.64
N VAL A 245 -8.10 10.69 2.38
CA VAL A 245 -6.78 11.21 1.99
C VAL A 245 -6.40 10.78 0.57
N SER A 246 -5.48 11.54 -0.04
CA SER A 246 -5.00 11.25 -1.39
C SER A 246 -4.16 9.97 -1.45
N PRO A 247 -4.07 9.31 -2.63
CA PRO A 247 -3.18 8.16 -2.84
C PRO A 247 -1.73 8.45 -2.48
N THR A 248 -1.24 9.63 -2.82
CA THR A 248 0.14 10.06 -2.52
C THR A 248 0.40 10.14 -1.02
N ARG A 249 -0.55 10.71 -0.24
CA ARG A 249 -0.46 10.75 1.22
C ARG A 249 -0.45 9.35 1.81
N ALA A 250 -1.34 8.50 1.34
CA ALA A 250 -1.40 7.11 1.77
C ALA A 250 -0.08 6.36 1.48
N ALA A 251 0.51 6.53 0.29
CA ALA A 251 1.78 5.91 -0.07
C ALA A 251 2.94 6.36 0.83
N LEU A 252 3.00 7.65 1.17
CA LEU A 252 4.03 8.20 2.06
C LEU A 252 3.91 7.64 3.49
N ILE A 253 2.70 7.56 4.05
CA ILE A 253 2.50 7.02 5.40
C ILE A 253 2.77 5.51 5.41
N LEU A 254 2.34 4.77 4.37
CA LEU A 254 2.63 3.34 4.25
C LEU A 254 4.12 3.03 4.10
N LEU A 255 4.97 3.99 3.72
CA LEU A 255 6.43 3.83 3.76
C LEU A 255 6.98 3.60 5.18
N LEU A 256 6.17 3.73 6.24
CA LEU A 256 6.52 3.27 7.57
C LEU A 256 6.56 1.74 7.71
N GLU A 257 6.00 0.99 6.77
CA GLU A 257 5.98 -0.47 6.76
C GLU A 257 7.39 -1.08 6.93
N PRO A 258 8.41 -0.75 6.09
CA PRO A 258 9.76 -1.25 6.28
C PRO A 258 10.41 -0.79 7.59
N VAL A 259 10.01 0.35 8.14
CA VAL A 259 10.49 0.81 9.46
C VAL A 259 9.94 -0.10 10.57
N PHE A 260 8.65 -0.46 10.51
CA PHE A 260 8.06 -1.42 11.45
C PHE A 260 8.66 -2.81 11.30
N ALA A 261 8.91 -3.29 10.06
CA ALA A 261 9.58 -4.55 9.80
C ALA A 261 10.98 -4.58 10.45
N ALA A 262 11.78 -3.52 10.25
CA ALA A 262 13.09 -3.37 10.88
C ALA A 262 13.02 -3.34 12.41
N PHE A 263 12.01 -2.66 12.97
CA PHE A 263 11.78 -2.64 14.42
C PHE A 263 11.51 -4.04 14.97
N VAL A 264 10.67 -4.84 14.29
CA VAL A 264 10.36 -6.21 14.70
C VAL A 264 11.61 -7.09 14.58
N ALA A 265 12.35 -7.02 13.46
CA ALA A 265 13.61 -7.74 13.27
C ALA A 265 14.60 -7.43 14.42
N ARG A 266 14.72 -6.16 14.82
CA ARG A 266 15.55 -5.77 15.98
C ARG A 266 15.04 -6.34 17.30
N ALA A 267 13.73 -6.37 17.49
CA ALA A 267 13.12 -6.91 18.72
C ALA A 267 13.25 -8.45 18.80
N THR A 268 13.33 -9.14 17.68
CA THR A 268 13.59 -10.60 17.60
C THR A 268 15.06 -10.96 17.67
N GLY A 269 15.96 -9.99 17.84
CA GLY A 269 17.39 -10.22 18.12
C GLY A 269 18.32 -9.95 16.94
N GLU A 270 17.80 -9.55 15.78
CA GLU A 270 18.64 -9.17 14.65
C GLU A 270 19.41 -7.86 14.93
N SER A 271 20.68 -7.83 14.53
CA SER A 271 21.47 -6.60 14.61
C SER A 271 21.22 -5.71 13.40
N LEU A 272 20.67 -4.51 13.62
CA LEU A 272 20.52 -3.54 12.54
C LEU A 272 21.79 -2.71 12.39
N PRO A 273 22.34 -2.56 11.18
CA PRO A 273 23.46 -1.67 10.93
C PRO A 273 23.02 -0.21 11.15
N ALA A 274 23.97 0.66 11.53
CA ALA A 274 23.70 2.09 11.77
C ALA A 274 23.06 2.79 10.55
N THR A 275 23.38 2.34 9.34
CA THR A 275 22.77 2.81 8.10
C THR A 275 21.28 2.54 8.04
N ALA A 276 20.83 1.35 8.48
CA ALA A 276 19.40 1.02 8.52
C ALA A 276 18.65 1.90 9.53
N VAL A 277 19.25 2.16 10.70
CA VAL A 277 18.67 3.07 11.71
C VAL A 277 18.57 4.51 11.16
N ALA A 278 19.61 5.01 10.49
CA ALA A 278 19.61 6.31 9.84
C ALA A 278 18.56 6.37 8.71
N GLY A 279 18.41 5.28 7.93
CA GLY A 279 17.40 5.14 6.89
C GLY A 279 15.98 5.24 7.43
N GLY A 280 15.68 4.51 8.50
CA GLY A 280 14.39 4.59 9.19
C GLY A 280 14.08 6.00 9.71
N ALA A 281 15.08 6.68 10.31
CA ALA A 281 14.93 8.06 10.75
C ALA A 281 14.64 9.03 9.59
N LEU A 282 15.28 8.86 8.43
CA LEU A 282 15.02 9.67 7.24
C LEU A 282 13.62 9.45 6.69
N ILE A 283 13.10 8.22 6.72
CA ILE A 283 11.70 7.91 6.33
C ILE A 283 10.73 8.65 7.25
N LEU A 284 10.98 8.64 8.57
CA LEU A 284 10.15 9.39 9.51
C LEU A 284 10.18 10.89 9.22
N VAL A 285 11.36 11.47 8.94
CA VAL A 285 11.50 12.87 8.52
C VAL A 285 10.71 13.13 7.23
N ALA A 286 10.77 12.24 6.25
CA ALA A 286 10.02 12.36 5.00
C ALA A 286 8.52 12.47 5.24
N VAL A 287 7.97 11.57 6.08
CA VAL A 287 6.54 11.58 6.44
C VAL A 287 6.17 12.89 7.14
N VAL A 288 6.98 13.35 8.09
CA VAL A 288 6.72 14.62 8.80
C VAL A 288 6.76 15.81 7.83
N VAL A 289 7.76 15.91 6.98
CA VAL A 289 7.91 17.01 6.00
C VAL A 289 6.73 17.02 5.00
N SER A 290 6.33 15.86 4.52
CA SER A 290 5.30 15.76 3.50
C SER A 290 3.89 15.91 4.03
N GLU A 291 3.63 15.51 5.27
CA GLU A 291 2.26 15.33 5.76
C GLU A 291 1.91 16.23 6.95
N VAL A 292 2.88 16.61 7.78
CA VAL A 292 2.65 17.45 8.96
C VAL A 292 2.88 18.92 8.65
N LEU A 293 3.90 19.25 7.86
CA LEU A 293 4.22 20.64 7.57
C LEU A 293 3.23 21.38 6.67
N PRO A 294 2.67 20.79 5.58
CA PRO A 294 1.75 21.50 4.68
C PRO A 294 0.56 22.14 5.40
N PRO A 295 -0.23 21.41 6.22
CA PRO A 295 -1.35 21.99 6.94
C PRO A 295 -0.96 23.12 7.88
N LEU A 296 0.23 23.04 8.51
CA LEU A 296 0.73 24.07 9.43
C LEU A 296 1.13 25.36 8.70
N VAL A 297 1.67 25.23 7.49
CA VAL A 297 2.07 26.39 6.67
C VAL A 297 0.83 27.09 6.11
N GLU A 298 -0.20 26.34 5.68
CA GLU A 298 -1.46 26.88 5.17
C GLU A 298 -2.22 27.64 6.26
N THR A 299 -2.37 27.08 7.45
CA THR A 299 -3.04 27.73 8.59
C THR A 299 -2.33 29.03 9.02
N ARG A 300 -0.98 29.07 8.96
CA ARG A 300 -0.21 30.30 9.26
C ARG A 300 -0.42 31.38 8.19
N ARG A 301 -0.50 31.02 6.91
CA ARG A 301 -0.77 31.98 5.83
C ARG A 301 -2.17 32.59 5.94
N GLU A 302 -3.18 31.80 6.26
CA GLU A 302 -4.55 32.28 6.46
C GLU A 302 -4.66 33.21 7.69
N SER A 303 -3.98 32.93 8.79
CA SER A 303 -3.96 33.77 9.98
C SER A 303 -3.20 35.08 9.74
N SER A 304 -2.10 35.04 8.98
CA SER A 304 -1.32 36.25 8.63
C SER A 304 -2.03 37.14 7.60
N GLY A 305 -2.78 36.56 6.66
CA GLY A 305 -3.56 37.31 5.67
C GLY A 305 -4.77 38.05 6.29
N LYS A 306 -5.33 37.52 7.38
CA LYS A 306 -6.41 38.18 8.13
C LYS A 306 -5.94 39.29 9.05
N ALA A 307 -4.68 39.29 9.46
CA ALA A 307 -4.09 40.34 10.32
C ALA A 307 -3.64 41.60 9.56
N GLY A 308 -3.61 41.58 8.23
CA GLY A 308 -3.19 42.70 7.38
C GLY A 308 -4.34 43.52 6.78
N THR A 309 -5.58 43.31 7.21
CA THR A 309 -6.78 43.96 6.66
C THR A 309 -7.49 44.87 7.69
N TYR A 310 -6.73 45.47 8.63
CA TYR A 310 -7.22 46.52 9.52
C TYR A 310 -6.44 47.82 9.33
#